data_f5fd75ef834c1ea9f425e682fc90e241
#
_entry.id   f5fd75ef834c1ea9f425e682fc90e241
#
_cell.length_a   1.000
_cell.length_b   1.000
_cell.length_c   1.000
_cell.angle_alpha   90.00
_cell.angle_beta   90.00
_cell.angle_gamma   90.00
#
_symmetry.space_group_name_H-M   'P 1'
#
loop_
_entity.id
_entity.type
_entity.pdbx_description
1 polymer ?
#
loop_
_entity_poly.entity_id
_entity_poly.type
_entity_poly.pdbx_seq_one_letter_code
_entity_poly.pdbx_strand_id
1 'polypeptide(L)'
;MPARKHTQWLKKPTVDYVDSRIYSDWDIFYEEQEKIFKKVWIPICHESEIPEVNDYRTAAIAEQNIVMVNLKEGVRAYENPNNLGVAGNLDDTTWLYDCTELHCEVKYGGLVWVTLDPNPTMDVEQWAAGAFDCIQSALDTEPLEVFHYHKGIIGSNYKLWHDTNSEFYHDFMHYFNRVTGFNEEYFARKNTGFPNGHVNVGSFEVNYEAFDGADRGALSFPTLPPNQWYMVDLFPGMNINLRGSALRTDIVTPLAPDKVMIEFRGFGLKKDTPEERAERIKHHNTIWGPFGRNLHEDLIGIAGQ
;
A
#
# COMPACT_ATOMS: atom_id res chain seq x y z
N MET A 1 8.10 28.81 4.13
CA MET A 1 9.57 28.85 3.91
C MET A 1 9.82 29.31 2.47
N PRO A 2 10.91 30.03 2.12
CA PRO A 2 11.19 30.33 0.73
C PRO A 2 11.44 29.02 -0.03
N ALA A 3 10.86 28.91 -1.24
CA ALA A 3 11.06 27.76 -2.10
C ALA A 3 12.56 27.49 -2.30
N ARG A 4 13.02 26.35 -1.84
CA ARG A 4 14.44 25.97 -1.96
C ARG A 4 14.69 25.43 -3.37
N LYS A 5 15.80 25.89 -4.00
CA LYS A 5 16.08 25.68 -5.44
C LYS A 5 16.91 24.42 -5.73
N HIS A 6 16.95 23.45 -4.81
CA HIS A 6 17.93 22.35 -4.88
C HIS A 6 17.65 21.33 -5.99
N THR A 7 16.37 21.07 -6.32
CA THR A 7 16.01 20.16 -7.41
C THR A 7 16.47 20.65 -8.80
N GLN A 8 16.75 21.94 -8.96
CA GLN A 8 17.24 22.47 -10.24
C GLN A 8 18.64 21.95 -10.62
N TRP A 9 19.39 21.40 -9.67
CA TRP A 9 20.76 20.91 -9.89
C TRP A 9 20.86 19.40 -10.02
N LEU A 10 19.75 18.69 -9.85
CA LEU A 10 19.73 17.26 -10.09
C LEU A 10 19.95 17.00 -11.57
N LYS A 11 20.83 16.06 -11.86
CA LYS A 11 20.92 15.54 -13.22
C LYS A 11 19.61 14.78 -13.53
N LYS A 12 19.12 14.95 -14.76
CA LYS A 12 17.98 14.17 -15.21
C LYS A 12 18.34 12.68 -15.19
N PRO A 13 17.46 11.81 -14.70
CA PRO A 13 17.70 10.38 -14.73
C PRO A 13 17.85 9.89 -16.17
N THR A 14 18.73 8.92 -16.36
CA THR A 14 18.91 8.17 -17.61
C THR A 14 18.81 6.68 -17.29
N VAL A 15 18.91 5.82 -18.30
CA VAL A 15 18.94 4.37 -18.09
C VAL A 15 20.11 3.89 -17.21
N ASP A 16 21.16 4.70 -17.10
CA ASP A 16 22.38 4.34 -16.37
C ASP A 16 22.64 5.23 -15.14
N TYR A 17 21.75 6.19 -14.84
CA TYR A 17 22.03 7.16 -13.79
C TYR A 17 20.78 7.71 -13.11
N VAL A 18 20.78 7.62 -11.78
CA VAL A 18 19.90 8.35 -10.87
C VAL A 18 20.75 9.11 -9.87
N ASP A 19 20.45 10.39 -9.65
CA ASP A 19 21.18 11.20 -8.65
C ASP A 19 20.80 10.72 -7.24
N SER A 20 21.77 10.17 -6.49
CA SER A 20 21.55 9.58 -5.16
C SER A 20 20.98 10.56 -4.13
N ARG A 21 21.09 11.87 -4.37
CA ARG A 21 20.48 12.87 -3.48
C ARG A 21 18.97 12.76 -3.38
N ILE A 22 18.29 12.17 -4.36
CA ILE A 22 16.84 11.92 -4.26
C ILE A 22 16.48 11.02 -3.09
N TYR A 23 17.41 10.22 -2.58
CA TYR A 23 17.20 9.31 -1.45
C TYR A 23 17.67 9.86 -0.10
N SER A 24 18.47 10.95 -0.09
CA SER A 24 19.16 11.39 1.13
C SER A 24 19.07 12.87 1.45
N ASP A 25 18.63 13.71 0.50
CA ASP A 25 18.62 15.17 0.67
C ASP A 25 17.31 15.64 1.33
N TRP A 26 17.43 16.41 2.43
CA TRP A 26 16.29 16.95 3.18
C TRP A 26 15.47 17.96 2.38
N ASP A 27 16.11 18.76 1.53
CA ASP A 27 15.38 19.76 0.76
C ASP A 27 14.51 19.09 -0.32
N ILE A 28 15.03 18.02 -0.93
CA ILE A 28 14.24 17.19 -1.84
C ILE A 28 13.07 16.52 -1.10
N PHE A 29 13.32 15.95 0.08
CA PHE A 29 12.28 15.36 0.92
C PHE A 29 11.15 16.35 1.20
N TYR A 30 11.45 17.57 1.63
CA TYR A 30 10.42 18.59 1.88
C TYR A 30 9.68 19.01 0.60
N GLU A 31 10.38 19.10 -0.53
CA GLU A 31 9.72 19.36 -1.81
C GLU A 31 8.76 18.23 -2.20
N GLU A 32 9.11 16.98 -1.96
CA GLU A 32 8.23 15.81 -2.20
C GLU A 32 6.98 15.86 -1.31
N GLN A 33 7.12 16.20 -0.01
CA GLN A 33 5.97 16.38 0.85
C GLN A 33 4.98 17.43 0.29
N GLU A 34 5.50 18.58 -0.18
CA GLU A 34 4.66 19.68 -0.68
C GLU A 34 4.10 19.44 -2.09
N LYS A 35 4.91 18.86 -2.98
CA LYS A 35 4.58 18.76 -4.40
C LYS A 35 3.96 17.43 -4.82
N ILE A 36 4.16 16.39 -4.01
CA ILE A 36 3.68 15.04 -4.28
C ILE A 36 2.66 14.64 -3.22
N PHE A 37 3.08 14.38 -1.98
CA PHE A 37 2.20 13.80 -0.95
C PHE A 37 0.96 14.66 -0.64
N LYS A 38 1.08 16.00 -0.67
CA LYS A 38 -0.06 16.91 -0.49
C LYS A 38 -0.96 17.06 -1.73
N LYS A 39 -0.60 16.43 -2.86
CA LYS A 39 -1.26 16.66 -4.15
C LYS A 39 -1.90 15.42 -4.77
N VAL A 40 -1.58 14.25 -4.24
CA VAL A 40 -2.06 12.97 -4.79
C VAL A 40 -3.04 12.31 -3.83
N TRP A 41 -3.74 11.30 -4.32
CA TRP A 41 -4.56 10.43 -3.50
C TRP A 41 -3.69 9.43 -2.75
N ILE A 42 -3.86 9.37 -1.43
CA ILE A 42 -3.14 8.43 -0.55
C ILE A 42 -4.18 7.52 0.10
N PRO A 43 -4.05 6.19 -0.01
CA PRO A 43 -4.88 5.27 0.75
C PRO A 43 -4.46 5.30 2.22
N ILE A 44 -5.42 5.34 3.13
CA ILE A 44 -5.14 5.54 4.55
C ILE A 44 -5.48 4.31 5.37
N CYS A 45 -6.65 3.75 5.15
CA CYS A 45 -7.15 2.58 5.85
C CYS A 45 -8.13 1.81 4.96
N HIS A 46 -8.76 0.80 5.53
CA HIS A 46 -9.86 0.10 4.89
C HIS A 46 -11.15 0.33 5.69
N GLU A 47 -12.30 0.38 5.01
CA GLU A 47 -13.59 0.61 5.66
C GLU A 47 -13.92 -0.39 6.77
N SER A 48 -13.41 -1.63 6.68
CA SER A 48 -13.59 -2.64 7.74
C SER A 48 -12.83 -2.32 9.04
N GLU A 49 -11.95 -1.33 9.05
CA GLU A 49 -11.26 -0.87 10.27
C GLU A 49 -12.10 0.19 11.04
N ILE A 50 -13.17 0.69 10.41
CA ILE A 50 -14.13 1.65 10.98
C ILE A 50 -15.56 1.20 10.65
N PRO A 51 -16.00 -0.01 11.08
CA PRO A 51 -17.22 -0.66 10.61
C PRO A 51 -18.50 0.00 11.11
N GLU A 52 -18.48 0.60 12.30
CA GLU A 52 -19.66 1.15 12.94
C GLU A 52 -19.75 2.67 12.75
N VAL A 53 -20.97 3.20 12.84
CA VAL A 53 -21.17 4.67 12.79
C VAL A 53 -20.41 5.33 13.94
N ASN A 54 -19.70 6.41 13.61
CA ASN A 54 -18.79 7.16 14.47
C ASN A 54 -17.45 6.46 14.80
N ASP A 55 -17.19 5.27 14.24
CA ASP A 55 -15.84 4.73 14.29
C ASP A 55 -14.89 5.65 13.54
N TYR A 56 -13.70 5.81 14.10
CA TYR A 56 -12.68 6.64 13.49
C TYR A 56 -11.32 5.96 13.47
N ARG A 57 -10.48 6.44 12.55
CA ARG A 57 -9.06 6.13 12.48
C ARG A 57 -8.27 7.38 12.14
N THR A 58 -7.12 7.57 12.80
CA THR A 58 -6.21 8.68 12.53
C THR A 58 -5.02 8.24 11.70
N ALA A 59 -4.47 9.15 10.92
CA ALA A 59 -3.24 8.98 10.16
C ALA A 59 -2.55 10.34 9.96
N ALA A 60 -1.42 10.33 9.23
CA ALA A 60 -0.77 11.56 8.79
C ALA A 60 -0.39 11.46 7.31
N ILE A 61 -0.58 12.55 6.58
CA ILE A 61 -0.08 12.75 5.22
C ILE A 61 0.81 14.00 5.25
N ALA A 62 2.06 13.90 4.82
CA ALA A 62 2.99 15.05 4.77
C ALA A 62 3.01 15.86 6.07
N GLU A 63 3.11 15.18 7.22
CA GLU A 63 3.09 15.74 8.59
C GLU A 63 1.72 16.34 9.02
N GLN A 64 0.71 16.37 8.13
CA GLN A 64 -0.64 16.79 8.47
C GLN A 64 -1.42 15.62 9.10
N ASN A 65 -1.82 15.79 10.36
CA ASN A 65 -2.69 14.82 11.02
C ASN A 65 -4.11 14.90 10.43
N ILE A 66 -4.68 13.74 10.17
CA ILE A 66 -6.03 13.58 9.63
C ILE A 66 -6.82 12.53 10.41
N VAL A 67 -8.13 12.64 10.35
CA VAL A 67 -9.05 11.64 10.91
C VAL A 67 -10.07 11.23 9.85
N MET A 68 -10.24 9.93 9.66
CA MET A 68 -11.32 9.32 8.89
C MET A 68 -12.40 8.87 9.87
N VAL A 69 -13.65 9.17 9.58
CA VAL A 69 -14.81 8.83 10.41
C VAL A 69 -15.87 8.18 9.56
N ASN A 70 -16.43 7.08 10.01
CA ASN A 70 -17.61 6.48 9.40
C ASN A 70 -18.86 7.20 9.92
N LEU A 71 -19.42 8.09 9.11
CA LEU A 71 -20.67 8.77 9.40
C LEU A 71 -21.85 8.03 8.76
N LYS A 72 -23.07 8.40 9.11
CA LYS A 72 -24.30 7.80 8.53
C LYS A 72 -24.36 7.91 7.00
N GLU A 73 -23.75 8.96 6.46
CA GLU A 73 -23.70 9.27 5.03
C GLU A 73 -22.48 8.64 4.33
N GLY A 74 -21.66 7.87 5.04
CA GLY A 74 -20.44 7.23 4.57
C GLY A 74 -19.18 7.76 5.24
N VAL A 75 -18.04 7.26 4.80
CA VAL A 75 -16.74 7.65 5.35
C VAL A 75 -16.37 9.06 4.90
N ARG A 76 -15.92 9.88 5.84
CA ARG A 76 -15.42 11.24 5.62
C ARG A 76 -14.04 11.39 6.25
N ALA A 77 -13.27 12.34 5.73
CA ALA A 77 -11.95 12.69 6.25
C ALA A 77 -11.90 14.17 6.62
N TYR A 78 -11.20 14.46 7.72
CA TYR A 78 -11.05 15.81 8.25
C TYR A 78 -9.61 16.05 8.70
N GLU A 79 -9.19 17.32 8.67
CA GLU A 79 -8.01 17.71 9.45
C GLU A 79 -8.27 17.40 10.91
N ASN A 80 -7.28 16.77 11.58
CA ASN A 80 -7.41 16.41 12.99
C ASN A 80 -6.74 17.45 13.91
N PRO A 81 -7.46 18.50 14.32
CA PRO A 81 -6.92 19.53 15.22
C PRO A 81 -6.79 19.05 16.66
N ASN A 82 -7.49 17.96 17.00
CA ASN A 82 -7.49 17.35 18.34
C ASN A 82 -6.63 16.10 18.34
N ASN A 83 -5.79 15.91 19.34
CA ASN A 83 -4.98 14.71 19.50
C ASN A 83 -5.83 13.48 19.85
N LEU A 84 -6.55 12.95 18.87
CA LEU A 84 -7.27 11.68 19.01
C LEU A 84 -6.28 10.51 19.10
N GLY A 85 -6.73 9.42 19.73
CA GLY A 85 -6.03 8.13 19.63
C GLY A 85 -6.00 7.58 18.20
N VAL A 86 -5.29 6.49 17.99
CA VAL A 86 -5.09 5.90 16.65
C VAL A 86 -6.42 5.44 16.02
N ALA A 87 -7.33 4.91 16.83
CA ALA A 87 -8.66 4.47 16.41
C ALA A 87 -9.60 4.44 17.61
N GLY A 88 -10.90 4.44 17.38
CA GLY A 88 -11.94 4.34 18.40
C GLY A 88 -13.31 4.68 17.84
N ASN A 89 -14.26 4.95 18.73
CA ASN A 89 -15.60 5.43 18.40
C ASN A 89 -15.80 6.79 19.06
N LEU A 90 -16.39 7.74 18.34
CA LEU A 90 -16.67 9.10 18.82
C LEU A 90 -18.05 9.17 19.49
N ASP A 91 -18.10 9.57 20.76
CA ASP A 91 -19.35 9.85 21.47
C ASP A 91 -20.07 11.09 20.90
N ASP A 92 -19.29 12.08 20.41
CA ASP A 92 -19.77 13.32 19.83
C ASP A 92 -18.98 13.66 18.56
N THR A 93 -19.69 13.91 17.48
CA THR A 93 -19.12 14.27 16.16
C THR A 93 -19.36 15.74 15.80
N THR A 94 -19.99 16.55 16.68
CA THR A 94 -20.33 17.95 16.38
C THR A 94 -19.11 18.83 16.14
N TRP A 95 -17.97 18.52 16.78
CA TRP A 95 -16.72 19.26 16.59
C TRP A 95 -16.11 19.07 15.18
N LEU A 96 -16.51 18.03 14.43
CA LEU A 96 -16.07 17.86 13.05
C LEU A 96 -16.52 18.99 12.14
N TYR A 97 -17.64 19.66 12.46
CA TYR A 97 -18.12 20.80 11.69
C TYR A 97 -17.18 22.03 11.76
N ASP A 98 -16.33 22.09 12.76
CA ASP A 98 -15.31 23.13 12.91
C ASP A 98 -13.97 22.76 12.24
N CYS A 99 -13.86 21.54 11.70
CA CYS A 99 -12.68 21.04 11.02
C CYS A 99 -12.77 21.25 9.51
N THR A 100 -11.63 21.34 8.86
CA THR A 100 -11.56 21.31 7.40
C THR A 100 -11.87 19.90 6.92
N GLU A 101 -12.95 19.72 6.16
CA GLU A 101 -13.23 18.46 5.48
C GLU A 101 -12.29 18.30 4.29
N LEU A 102 -11.74 17.09 4.14
CA LEU A 102 -10.82 16.71 3.08
C LEU A 102 -11.55 15.88 2.02
N HIS A 103 -11.05 15.90 0.80
CA HIS A 103 -11.54 14.99 -0.23
C HIS A 103 -11.24 13.56 0.15
N CYS A 104 -12.29 12.73 0.17
CA CYS A 104 -12.26 11.35 0.60
C CYS A 104 -13.10 10.48 -0.33
N GLU A 105 -12.57 9.35 -0.77
CA GLU A 105 -13.28 8.35 -1.56
C GLU A 105 -13.03 6.95 -0.99
N VAL A 106 -14.02 6.06 -1.14
CA VAL A 106 -13.88 4.64 -0.84
C VAL A 106 -13.94 3.88 -2.16
N LYS A 107 -12.83 3.22 -2.53
CA LYS A 107 -12.67 2.55 -3.82
C LYS A 107 -11.79 1.30 -3.68
N TYR A 108 -11.84 0.43 -4.70
CA TYR A 108 -10.96 -0.73 -4.82
C TYR A 108 -11.01 -1.64 -3.58
N GLY A 109 -12.16 -2.28 -3.39
CA GLY A 109 -12.38 -3.24 -2.32
C GLY A 109 -12.56 -2.64 -0.93
N GLY A 110 -12.92 -1.34 -0.83
CA GLY A 110 -13.15 -0.68 0.45
C GLY A 110 -11.94 0.10 1.01
N LEU A 111 -10.91 0.34 0.20
CA LEU A 111 -9.81 1.24 0.57
C LEU A 111 -10.31 2.68 0.68
N VAL A 112 -9.96 3.35 1.75
CA VAL A 112 -10.29 4.76 2.04
C VAL A 112 -9.14 5.63 1.57
N TRP A 113 -9.41 6.47 0.59
CA TRP A 113 -8.46 7.37 -0.06
C TRP A 113 -8.70 8.80 0.36
N VAL A 114 -7.62 9.53 0.64
CA VAL A 114 -7.68 10.93 1.03
C VAL A 114 -6.63 11.73 0.25
N THR A 115 -6.96 12.96 -0.13
CA THR A 115 -5.99 13.92 -0.64
C THR A 115 -6.04 15.22 0.16
N LEU A 116 -4.89 15.83 0.37
CA LEU A 116 -4.77 17.17 0.97
C LEU A 116 -4.87 18.28 -0.06
N ASP A 117 -5.00 17.96 -1.36
CA ASP A 117 -5.26 18.98 -2.37
C ASP A 117 -6.69 19.53 -2.20
N PRO A 118 -6.86 20.82 -1.92
CA PRO A 118 -8.20 21.40 -1.77
C PRO A 118 -8.99 21.44 -3.10
N ASN A 119 -8.32 21.23 -4.24
CA ASN A 119 -8.93 21.25 -5.56
C ASN A 119 -8.36 20.14 -6.45
N PRO A 120 -8.57 18.86 -6.11
CA PRO A 120 -8.04 17.76 -6.90
C PRO A 120 -8.64 17.77 -8.31
N THR A 121 -7.80 17.64 -9.32
CA THR A 121 -8.21 17.64 -10.73
C THR A 121 -8.61 16.26 -11.23
N MET A 122 -8.37 15.22 -10.46
CA MET A 122 -8.66 13.82 -10.75
C MET A 122 -9.33 13.18 -9.53
N ASP A 123 -10.29 12.30 -9.75
CA ASP A 123 -10.75 11.35 -8.75
C ASP A 123 -9.75 10.19 -8.57
N VAL A 124 -10.01 9.27 -7.63
CA VAL A 124 -9.13 8.13 -7.36
C VAL A 124 -8.95 7.23 -8.59
N GLU A 125 -10.01 7.01 -9.37
CA GLU A 125 -9.96 6.13 -10.54
C GLU A 125 -9.12 6.74 -11.67
N GLN A 126 -9.30 8.03 -11.93
CA GLN A 126 -8.50 8.77 -12.89
C GLN A 126 -7.02 8.83 -12.47
N TRP A 127 -6.77 9.00 -11.16
CA TRP A 127 -5.42 9.04 -10.62
C TRP A 127 -4.73 7.68 -10.71
N ALA A 128 -5.43 6.58 -10.41
CA ALA A 128 -4.93 5.21 -10.52
C ALA A 128 -4.66 4.79 -11.98
N ALA A 129 -5.32 5.45 -12.96
CA ALA A 129 -5.04 5.37 -14.39
C ALA A 129 -5.02 3.93 -14.96
N GLY A 130 -5.85 3.02 -14.44
CA GLY A 130 -5.94 1.63 -14.88
C GLY A 130 -4.94 0.67 -14.20
N ALA A 131 -4.13 1.13 -13.26
CA ALA A 131 -3.16 0.26 -12.59
C ALA A 131 -3.80 -0.91 -11.83
N PHE A 132 -5.05 -0.77 -11.38
CA PHE A 132 -5.81 -1.82 -10.70
C PHE A 132 -6.51 -2.81 -11.62
N ASP A 133 -6.58 -2.59 -12.93
CA ASP A 133 -7.40 -3.40 -13.86
C ASP A 133 -7.12 -4.91 -13.73
N CYS A 134 -5.87 -5.27 -13.43
CA CYS A 134 -5.46 -6.67 -13.32
C CYS A 134 -6.03 -7.39 -12.08
N ILE A 135 -6.44 -6.67 -11.03
CA ILE A 135 -6.93 -7.24 -9.77
C ILE A 135 -8.25 -6.63 -9.30
N GLN A 136 -8.76 -5.60 -9.95
CA GLN A 136 -9.96 -4.87 -9.51
C GLN A 136 -11.14 -5.82 -9.28
N SER A 137 -11.37 -6.74 -10.19
CA SER A 137 -12.48 -7.70 -10.06
C SER A 137 -12.36 -8.57 -8.80
N ALA A 138 -11.16 -8.92 -8.37
CA ALA A 138 -10.94 -9.67 -7.14
C ALA A 138 -11.16 -8.83 -5.89
N LEU A 139 -10.89 -7.54 -5.97
CA LEU A 139 -11.11 -6.60 -4.85
C LEU A 139 -12.59 -6.27 -4.68
N ASP A 140 -13.33 -6.07 -5.79
CA ASP A 140 -14.68 -5.51 -5.78
C ASP A 140 -15.80 -6.56 -5.82
N THR A 141 -15.50 -7.85 -6.08
CA THR A 141 -16.53 -8.89 -6.21
C THR A 141 -17.15 -9.30 -4.87
N GLU A 142 -16.35 -9.36 -3.82
CA GLU A 142 -16.77 -9.75 -2.49
C GLU A 142 -16.22 -8.79 -1.45
N PRO A 143 -16.99 -8.43 -0.41
CA PRO A 143 -16.51 -7.57 0.65
C PRO A 143 -15.25 -8.13 1.31
N LEU A 144 -14.23 -7.29 1.45
CA LEU A 144 -12.99 -7.61 2.12
C LEU A 144 -13.06 -7.23 3.61
N GLU A 145 -12.19 -7.84 4.41
CA GLU A 145 -12.01 -7.53 5.81
C GLU A 145 -10.55 -7.62 6.20
N VAL A 146 -10.06 -6.60 6.90
CA VAL A 146 -8.71 -6.61 7.48
C VAL A 146 -8.67 -7.57 8.67
N PHE A 147 -7.85 -8.61 8.58
CA PHE A 147 -7.63 -9.55 9.69
C PHE A 147 -6.25 -9.40 10.33
N HIS A 148 -5.33 -8.71 9.66
CA HIS A 148 -3.96 -8.52 10.13
C HIS A 148 -3.54 -7.07 9.94
N TYR A 149 -2.93 -6.51 10.96
CA TYR A 149 -2.33 -5.19 10.92
C TYR A 149 -1.04 -5.15 11.73
N HIS A 150 0.01 -4.65 11.13
CA HIS A 150 1.20 -4.23 11.86
C HIS A 150 1.86 -3.08 11.11
N LYS A 151 2.75 -2.36 11.79
CA LYS A 151 3.57 -1.33 11.18
C LYS A 151 5.01 -1.45 11.61
N GLY A 152 5.90 -1.07 10.71
CA GLY A 152 7.34 -1.02 10.94
C GLY A 152 7.91 0.32 10.52
N ILE A 153 8.92 0.77 11.24
CA ILE A 153 9.77 1.88 10.82
C ILE A 153 11.05 1.28 10.27
N ILE A 154 11.37 1.63 9.03
CA ILE A 154 12.51 1.12 8.29
C ILE A 154 13.50 2.27 8.10
N GLY A 155 14.79 2.03 8.36
CA GLY A 155 15.87 2.99 8.15
C GLY A 155 16.25 3.06 6.67
N SER A 156 15.34 3.56 5.84
CA SER A 156 15.54 3.66 4.39
C SER A 156 14.64 4.76 3.81
N ASN A 157 14.98 5.24 2.62
CA ASN A 157 14.12 6.15 1.87
C ASN A 157 12.87 5.42 1.35
N TYR A 158 11.72 6.09 1.37
CA TYR A 158 10.45 5.52 0.92
C TYR A 158 10.47 5.07 -0.55
N LYS A 159 11.24 5.75 -1.42
CA LYS A 159 11.36 5.39 -2.85
C LYS A 159 12.06 4.04 -3.05
N LEU A 160 12.99 3.67 -2.15
CA LEU A 160 13.62 2.36 -2.21
C LEU A 160 12.62 1.22 -1.93
N TRP A 161 11.56 1.47 -1.14
CA TRP A 161 10.47 0.51 -1.00
C TRP A 161 9.72 0.30 -2.32
N HIS A 162 9.41 1.39 -3.04
CA HIS A 162 8.78 1.32 -4.36
C HIS A 162 9.70 0.68 -5.40
N ASP A 163 10.97 1.08 -5.43
CA ASP A 163 11.96 0.50 -6.34
C ASP A 163 12.07 -1.01 -6.14
N THR A 164 12.17 -1.48 -4.89
CA THR A 164 12.24 -2.90 -4.53
C THR A 164 10.99 -3.67 -4.99
N ASN A 165 9.81 -3.08 -4.85
CA ASN A 165 8.57 -3.72 -5.30
C ASN A 165 8.36 -3.69 -6.83
N SER A 166 9.10 -2.87 -7.56
CA SER A 166 8.94 -2.70 -9.00
C SER A 166 10.06 -3.31 -9.85
N GLU A 167 11.15 -3.76 -9.23
CA GLU A 167 12.27 -4.42 -9.90
C GLU A 167 12.23 -5.96 -9.66
N PHE A 168 13.13 -6.70 -10.29
CA PHE A 168 13.20 -8.16 -10.18
C PHE A 168 14.56 -8.66 -9.66
N TYR A 169 15.49 -7.77 -9.36
CA TYR A 169 16.87 -8.15 -9.02
C TYR A 169 16.99 -8.76 -7.64
N HIS A 170 16.26 -8.26 -6.65
CA HIS A 170 16.32 -8.78 -5.28
C HIS A 170 15.55 -10.11 -5.13
N ASP A 171 14.66 -10.46 -6.05
CA ASP A 171 13.85 -11.69 -5.98
C ASP A 171 14.68 -12.96 -5.79
N PHE A 172 15.94 -12.97 -6.25
CA PHE A 172 16.88 -14.08 -6.02
C PHE A 172 17.32 -14.21 -4.55
N MET A 173 17.15 -13.18 -3.74
CA MET A 173 17.45 -13.23 -2.30
C MET A 173 16.39 -14.06 -1.57
N HIS A 174 15.15 -14.04 -2.05
CA HIS A 174 14.04 -14.74 -1.42
C HIS A 174 14.15 -16.26 -1.55
N TYR A 175 14.24 -16.93 -0.40
CA TYR A 175 14.19 -18.38 -0.38
C TYR A 175 12.87 -18.89 -0.97
N PHE A 176 11.75 -18.25 -0.61
CA PHE A 176 10.43 -18.59 -1.10
C PHE A 176 10.39 -18.55 -2.64
N ASN A 177 10.82 -17.47 -3.26
CA ASN A 177 10.81 -17.33 -4.71
C ASN A 177 11.71 -18.37 -5.41
N ARG A 178 12.86 -18.70 -4.81
CA ARG A 178 13.75 -19.76 -5.35
C ARG A 178 13.10 -21.14 -5.37
N VAL A 179 12.18 -21.40 -4.43
CA VAL A 179 11.50 -22.71 -4.33
C VAL A 179 10.24 -22.76 -5.18
N THR A 180 9.50 -21.64 -5.28
CA THR A 180 8.12 -21.65 -5.79
C THR A 180 7.91 -20.92 -7.10
N GLY A 181 8.78 -19.98 -7.47
CA GLY A 181 8.44 -18.95 -8.44
C GLY A 181 9.31 -18.85 -9.68
N PHE A 182 10.53 -19.36 -9.68
CA PHE A 182 11.43 -19.18 -10.83
C PHE A 182 11.17 -20.21 -11.93
N ASN A 183 10.12 -19.99 -12.68
CA ASN A 183 9.73 -20.76 -13.86
C ASN A 183 9.82 -19.90 -15.13
N GLU A 184 9.45 -20.45 -16.27
CA GLU A 184 9.47 -19.72 -17.56
C GLU A 184 8.54 -18.50 -17.54
N GLU A 185 7.36 -18.63 -16.93
CA GLU A 185 6.38 -17.54 -16.82
C GLU A 185 6.93 -16.38 -15.98
N TYR A 186 7.62 -16.68 -14.88
CA TYR A 186 8.31 -15.67 -14.05
C TYR A 186 9.27 -14.82 -14.90
N PHE A 187 10.12 -15.46 -15.70
CA PHE A 187 11.11 -14.74 -16.51
C PHE A 187 10.51 -14.03 -17.73
N ALA A 188 9.33 -14.47 -18.18
CA ALA A 188 8.63 -13.87 -19.31
C ALA A 188 7.80 -12.64 -18.93
N ARG A 189 7.50 -12.45 -17.66
CA ARG A 189 6.66 -11.33 -17.19
C ARG A 189 7.30 -9.97 -17.47
N LYS A 190 6.46 -8.95 -17.61
CA LYS A 190 6.89 -7.57 -17.89
C LYS A 190 6.15 -6.61 -17.01
N ASN A 191 6.85 -5.60 -16.53
CA ASN A 191 6.23 -4.47 -15.86
C ASN A 191 5.49 -3.61 -16.86
N THR A 192 4.33 -3.11 -16.46
CA THR A 192 3.57 -2.10 -17.19
C THR A 192 3.54 -0.82 -16.37
N GLY A 193 4.10 0.25 -16.93
CA GLY A 193 4.03 1.59 -16.33
C GLY A 193 2.75 2.31 -16.72
N PHE A 194 2.17 3.03 -15.78
CA PHE A 194 0.97 3.84 -15.95
C PHE A 194 1.28 5.32 -15.68
N PRO A 195 0.41 6.25 -16.08
CA PRO A 195 0.48 7.63 -15.64
C PRO A 195 0.62 7.74 -14.12
N ASN A 196 1.11 8.88 -13.64
CA ASN A 196 1.30 9.19 -12.22
C ASN A 196 2.37 8.32 -11.50
N GLY A 197 3.17 7.53 -12.26
CA GLY A 197 4.26 6.73 -11.71
C GLY A 197 3.86 5.36 -11.18
N HIS A 198 2.66 4.89 -11.48
CA HIS A 198 2.21 3.56 -11.06
C HIS A 198 2.78 2.46 -11.92
N VAL A 199 2.92 1.28 -11.34
CA VAL A 199 3.45 0.09 -12.01
C VAL A 199 2.60 -1.13 -11.67
N ASN A 200 2.29 -1.93 -12.68
CA ASN A 200 1.80 -3.29 -12.52
C ASN A 200 2.96 -4.24 -12.85
N VAL A 201 3.33 -5.04 -11.89
CA VAL A 201 4.35 -6.08 -12.05
C VAL A 201 3.67 -7.31 -12.62
N GLY A 202 4.09 -7.76 -13.79
CA GLY A 202 3.43 -8.85 -14.53
C GLY A 202 3.19 -10.10 -13.68
N SER A 203 1.99 -10.69 -13.83
CA SER A 203 1.56 -11.86 -13.07
C SER A 203 2.28 -13.14 -13.50
N PHE A 204 2.31 -14.12 -12.61
CA PHE A 204 2.77 -15.48 -12.88
C PHE A 204 2.16 -16.47 -11.88
N GLU A 205 2.12 -17.76 -12.25
CA GLU A 205 1.67 -18.83 -11.35
C GLU A 205 2.77 -19.20 -10.35
N VAL A 206 2.39 -19.31 -9.06
CA VAL A 206 3.30 -19.67 -7.95
C VAL A 206 3.01 -21.08 -7.48
N ASN A 207 4.01 -21.94 -7.49
CA ASN A 207 3.90 -23.30 -6.96
C ASN A 207 4.04 -23.33 -5.43
N TYR A 208 2.95 -23.02 -4.72
CA TYR A 208 2.94 -23.03 -3.26
C TYR A 208 3.14 -24.42 -2.66
N GLU A 209 2.66 -25.45 -3.33
CA GLU A 209 2.83 -26.84 -2.88
C GLU A 209 4.32 -27.21 -2.72
N ALA A 210 5.17 -26.72 -3.60
CA ALA A 210 6.63 -26.94 -3.50
C ALA A 210 7.25 -26.26 -2.26
N PHE A 211 6.59 -25.28 -1.67
CA PHE A 211 7.09 -24.57 -0.50
C PHE A 211 6.66 -25.21 0.83
N ASP A 212 5.37 -25.44 1.03
CA ASP A 212 4.81 -25.90 2.30
C ASP A 212 3.85 -27.09 2.17
N GLY A 213 3.71 -27.65 0.99
CA GLY A 213 2.82 -28.77 0.71
C GLY A 213 1.32 -28.41 0.71
N ALA A 214 0.98 -27.10 0.74
CA ALA A 214 -0.39 -26.65 0.80
C ALA A 214 -0.91 -26.23 -0.58
N ASP A 215 -2.03 -26.79 -1.00
CA ASP A 215 -2.82 -26.26 -2.11
C ASP A 215 -3.57 -25.00 -1.63
N ARG A 216 -3.12 -23.85 -2.11
CA ARG A 216 -3.74 -22.55 -1.80
C ARG A 216 -4.80 -22.15 -2.83
N GLY A 217 -4.94 -22.91 -3.90
CA GLY A 217 -5.85 -22.59 -5.01
C GLY A 217 -7.32 -22.50 -4.57
N ALA A 218 -7.75 -23.39 -3.66
CA ALA A 218 -9.11 -23.41 -3.13
C ALA A 218 -9.52 -22.13 -2.38
N LEU A 219 -8.53 -21.38 -1.83
CA LEU A 219 -8.72 -20.11 -1.13
C LEU A 219 -8.26 -18.89 -1.96
N SER A 220 -7.97 -19.06 -3.24
CA SER A 220 -7.63 -17.94 -4.12
C SER A 220 -8.76 -16.91 -4.15
N PHE A 221 -8.38 -15.65 -4.31
CA PHE A 221 -9.37 -14.56 -4.41
C PHE A 221 -10.23 -14.77 -5.65
N PRO A 222 -11.54 -14.40 -5.60
CA PRO A 222 -12.48 -14.66 -6.68
C PRO A 222 -12.05 -13.97 -7.98
N THR A 223 -12.52 -14.49 -9.10
CA THR A 223 -12.34 -13.96 -10.46
C THR A 223 -10.92 -14.04 -11.05
N LEU A 224 -9.92 -14.36 -10.24
CA LEU A 224 -8.55 -14.56 -10.70
C LEU A 224 -8.18 -16.05 -10.81
N PRO A 225 -7.24 -16.42 -11.70
CA PRO A 225 -6.74 -17.78 -11.75
C PRO A 225 -6.15 -18.20 -10.39
N PRO A 226 -6.33 -19.47 -10.00
CA PRO A 226 -5.75 -19.99 -8.75
C PRO A 226 -4.23 -19.81 -8.73
N ASN A 227 -3.68 -19.58 -7.53
CA ASN A 227 -2.25 -19.49 -7.27
C ASN A 227 -1.49 -18.38 -8.02
N GLN A 228 -2.17 -17.52 -8.74
CA GLN A 228 -1.55 -16.40 -9.44
C GLN A 228 -1.03 -15.36 -8.42
N TRP A 229 0.09 -14.76 -8.77
CA TRP A 229 0.66 -13.62 -8.08
C TRP A 229 0.47 -12.35 -8.92
N TYR A 230 0.03 -11.30 -8.25
CA TYR A 230 -0.11 -9.95 -8.80
C TYR A 230 0.49 -8.94 -7.84
N MET A 231 1.11 -7.91 -8.37
CA MET A 231 1.53 -6.75 -7.59
C MET A 231 1.28 -5.48 -8.37
N VAL A 232 0.70 -4.50 -7.66
CA VAL A 232 0.49 -3.14 -8.17
C VAL A 232 1.18 -2.17 -7.22
N ASP A 233 2.08 -1.38 -7.76
CA ASP A 233 2.75 -0.30 -7.06
C ASP A 233 2.10 1.02 -7.42
N LEU A 234 1.53 1.70 -6.44
CA LEU A 234 0.85 2.99 -6.57
C LEU A 234 1.69 4.07 -5.90
N PHE A 235 2.62 4.59 -6.67
CA PHE A 235 3.50 5.65 -6.20
C PHE A 235 2.70 6.92 -5.85
N PRO A 236 2.96 7.59 -4.70
CA PRO A 236 3.99 7.28 -3.72
C PRO A 236 3.48 6.56 -2.46
N GLY A 237 2.22 6.15 -2.41
CA GLY A 237 1.55 5.87 -1.15
C GLY A 237 1.28 4.40 -0.85
N MET A 238 1.33 3.49 -1.81
CA MET A 238 0.91 2.11 -1.54
C MET A 238 1.50 1.09 -2.50
N ASN A 239 1.76 -0.12 -1.99
CA ASN A 239 1.80 -1.34 -2.78
C ASN A 239 0.62 -2.24 -2.42
N ILE A 240 0.09 -2.96 -3.39
CA ILE A 240 -0.85 -4.05 -3.16
C ILE A 240 -0.28 -5.33 -3.76
N ASN A 241 -0.28 -6.41 -2.98
CA ASN A 241 0.32 -7.67 -3.36
C ASN A 241 -0.66 -8.80 -3.09
N LEU A 242 -1.04 -9.52 -4.15
CA LEU A 242 -1.97 -10.62 -4.11
C LEU A 242 -1.23 -11.90 -4.50
N ARG A 243 -1.23 -12.91 -3.63
CA ARG A 243 -0.60 -14.22 -3.85
C ARG A 243 -1.57 -15.33 -3.55
N GLY A 244 -2.27 -15.82 -4.57
CA GLY A 244 -3.26 -16.88 -4.40
C GLY A 244 -4.29 -16.53 -3.32
N SER A 245 -4.17 -17.13 -2.14
CA SER A 245 -5.06 -16.95 -0.99
C SER A 245 -4.74 -15.76 -0.08
N ALA A 246 -3.62 -15.06 -0.29
CA ALA A 246 -3.18 -13.96 0.56
C ALA A 246 -3.20 -12.64 -0.20
N LEU A 247 -3.79 -11.61 0.40
CA LEU A 247 -3.82 -10.24 -0.09
C LEU A 247 -3.22 -9.33 0.97
N ARG A 248 -2.30 -8.46 0.58
CA ARG A 248 -1.63 -7.49 1.45
C ARG A 248 -1.61 -6.11 0.79
N THR A 249 -1.82 -5.07 1.57
CA THR A 249 -1.47 -3.69 1.22
C THR A 249 -0.38 -3.19 2.14
N ASP A 250 0.51 -2.38 1.58
CA ASP A 250 1.60 -1.69 2.27
C ASP A 250 1.37 -0.19 2.07
N ILE A 251 0.91 0.51 3.10
CA ILE A 251 0.74 1.97 3.04
C ILE A 251 2.04 2.62 3.51
N VAL A 252 2.57 3.50 2.67
CA VAL A 252 3.91 4.06 2.78
C VAL A 252 3.82 5.50 3.27
N THR A 253 4.42 5.78 4.43
CA THR A 253 4.49 7.13 5.00
C THR A 253 5.95 7.53 5.22
N PRO A 254 6.51 8.45 4.43
CA PRO A 254 7.86 8.93 4.63
C PRO A 254 7.96 9.79 5.90
N LEU A 255 8.93 9.49 6.76
CA LEU A 255 9.18 10.22 8.01
C LEU A 255 10.42 11.12 7.92
N ALA A 256 11.38 10.74 7.08
CA ALA A 256 12.63 11.46 6.85
C ALA A 256 13.22 10.95 5.52
N PRO A 257 14.27 11.59 4.96
CA PRO A 257 14.93 11.07 3.79
C PRO A 257 15.44 9.62 3.94
N ASP A 258 15.84 9.25 5.16
CA ASP A 258 16.40 7.95 5.51
C ASP A 258 15.47 7.11 6.41
N LYS A 259 14.18 7.46 6.46
CA LYS A 259 13.24 6.77 7.34
C LYS A 259 11.83 6.73 6.76
N VAL A 260 11.27 5.56 6.68
CA VAL A 260 9.90 5.33 6.23
C VAL A 260 9.12 4.48 7.24
N MET A 261 7.87 4.82 7.48
CA MET A 261 6.91 3.94 8.16
C MET A 261 6.07 3.23 7.11
N ILE A 262 5.91 1.93 7.26
CA ILE A 262 5.02 1.14 6.42
C ILE A 262 3.98 0.45 7.29
N GLU A 263 2.73 0.60 6.91
CA GLU A 263 1.60 -0.06 7.54
C GLU A 263 1.13 -1.22 6.66
N PHE A 264 1.29 -2.42 7.17
CA PHE A 264 0.93 -3.65 6.48
C PHE A 264 -0.46 -4.12 6.90
N ARG A 265 -1.33 -4.38 5.93
CA ARG A 265 -2.65 -4.96 6.17
C ARG A 265 -2.81 -6.26 5.40
N GLY A 266 -3.25 -7.31 6.08
CA GLY A 266 -3.65 -8.58 5.47
C GLY A 266 -5.17 -8.69 5.40
N PHE A 267 -5.68 -9.15 4.26
CA PHE A 267 -7.11 -9.19 3.97
C PHE A 267 -7.62 -10.61 3.75
N GLY A 268 -8.85 -10.85 4.17
CA GLY A 268 -9.66 -11.99 3.80
C GLY A 268 -11.01 -11.55 3.24
N LEU A 269 -11.78 -12.51 2.76
CA LEU A 269 -13.16 -12.26 2.36
C LEU A 269 -14.03 -12.17 3.62
N LYS A 270 -14.92 -11.21 3.72
CA LYS A 270 -15.83 -11.09 4.89
C LYS A 270 -16.67 -12.35 5.11
N LYS A 271 -16.92 -13.11 4.05
CA LYS A 271 -17.67 -14.37 4.07
C LYS A 271 -16.84 -15.61 4.45
N ASP A 272 -15.51 -15.50 4.61
CA ASP A 272 -14.68 -16.65 5.00
C ASP A 272 -15.26 -17.34 6.23
N THR A 273 -15.37 -18.65 6.20
CA THR A 273 -15.66 -19.45 7.41
C THR A 273 -14.50 -19.31 8.41
N PRO A 274 -14.70 -19.64 9.69
CA PRO A 274 -13.60 -19.63 10.67
C PRO A 274 -12.39 -20.46 10.22
N GLU A 275 -12.62 -21.61 9.59
CA GLU A 275 -11.59 -22.50 9.08
C GLU A 275 -10.84 -21.90 7.91
N GLU A 276 -11.56 -21.37 6.92
CA GLU A 276 -10.97 -20.65 5.77
C GLU A 276 -10.16 -19.44 6.23
N ARG A 277 -10.71 -18.65 7.17
CA ARG A 277 -10.03 -17.52 7.75
C ARG A 277 -8.73 -17.95 8.46
N ALA A 278 -8.75 -19.02 9.24
CA ALA A 278 -7.57 -19.54 9.93
C ALA A 278 -6.46 -19.96 8.94
N GLU A 279 -6.82 -20.66 7.87
CA GLU A 279 -5.87 -21.03 6.82
C GLU A 279 -5.35 -19.79 6.06
N ARG A 280 -6.20 -18.82 5.76
CA ARG A 280 -5.77 -17.57 5.11
C ARG A 280 -4.79 -16.78 5.98
N ILE A 281 -5.04 -16.68 7.29
CA ILE A 281 -4.12 -16.05 8.25
C ILE A 281 -2.77 -16.80 8.27
N LYS A 282 -2.78 -18.12 8.29
CA LYS A 282 -1.56 -18.93 8.25
C LYS A 282 -0.78 -18.70 6.97
N HIS A 283 -1.46 -18.69 5.80
CA HIS A 283 -0.83 -18.41 4.52
C HIS A 283 -0.19 -17.00 4.47
N HIS A 284 -0.93 -15.99 4.97
CA HIS A 284 -0.43 -14.62 5.06
C HIS A 284 0.80 -14.53 5.98
N ASN A 285 0.71 -15.08 7.20
CA ASN A 285 1.77 -14.96 8.19
C ASN A 285 3.05 -15.72 7.80
N THR A 286 2.93 -16.80 7.05
CA THR A 286 4.08 -17.56 6.54
C THR A 286 4.94 -16.72 5.59
N ILE A 287 4.32 -15.83 4.83
CA ILE A 287 5.00 -15.02 3.81
C ILE A 287 5.28 -13.61 4.34
N TRP A 288 4.27 -12.94 4.90
CA TRP A 288 4.25 -11.50 5.13
C TRP A 288 3.94 -11.05 6.57
N GLY A 289 3.74 -11.98 7.50
CA GLY A 289 3.65 -11.61 8.91
C GLY A 289 4.95 -10.96 9.40
N PRO A 290 4.99 -10.39 10.60
CA PRO A 290 6.18 -9.74 11.17
C PRO A 290 7.43 -10.65 11.21
N PHE A 291 7.19 -11.96 11.24
CA PHE A 291 8.23 -13.01 11.14
C PHE A 291 8.10 -13.81 9.84
N GLY A 292 7.32 -13.31 8.90
CA GLY A 292 7.13 -13.91 7.59
C GLY A 292 8.42 -13.85 6.80
N ARG A 293 8.72 -14.95 6.12
CA ARG A 293 10.04 -15.14 5.52
C ARG A 293 10.35 -14.11 4.44
N ASN A 294 9.37 -13.82 3.58
CA ASN A 294 9.59 -12.93 2.44
C ASN A 294 9.80 -11.47 2.91
N LEU A 295 8.91 -10.95 3.73
CA LEU A 295 9.00 -9.58 4.21
C LEU A 295 10.29 -9.32 4.98
N HIS A 296 10.74 -10.27 5.79
CA HIS A 296 11.98 -10.10 6.54
C HIS A 296 13.21 -9.97 5.64
N GLU A 297 13.24 -10.71 4.54
CA GLU A 297 14.30 -10.64 3.53
C GLU A 297 14.28 -9.28 2.81
N ASP A 298 13.10 -8.75 2.44
CA ASP A 298 12.93 -7.41 1.87
C ASP A 298 13.50 -6.33 2.81
N LEU A 299 13.13 -6.37 4.09
CA LEU A 299 13.56 -5.37 5.07
C LEU A 299 15.08 -5.34 5.25
N ILE A 300 15.74 -6.50 5.21
CA ILE A 300 17.21 -6.59 5.27
C ILE A 300 17.83 -6.00 4.00
N GLY A 301 17.27 -6.31 2.84
CA GLY A 301 17.75 -5.80 1.56
C GLY A 301 17.69 -4.27 1.49
N ILE A 302 16.54 -3.71 1.86
CA ILE A 302 16.30 -2.26 1.80
C ILE A 302 17.14 -1.50 2.82
N ALA A 303 17.31 -2.02 4.03
CA ALA A 303 18.15 -1.39 5.06
C ALA A 303 19.65 -1.41 4.70
N GLY A 304 20.07 -2.25 3.76
CA GLY A 304 21.44 -2.35 3.28
C GLY A 304 21.78 -1.42 2.09
N GLN A 305 20.81 -0.78 1.51
CA GLN A 305 20.95 0.16 0.39
C GLN A 305 21.19 1.60 0.87
#